data_79983b8ba72d1d68963da79376ecf8ad
#
_entry.id   79983b8ba72d1d68963da79376ecf8ad
#
_cell.length_a   1.000
_cell.length_b   1.000
_cell.length_c   1.000
_cell.angle_alpha   90.00
_cell.angle_beta   90.00
_cell.angle_gamma   90.00
#
_symmetry.space_group_name_H-M   'P 1'
#
loop_
_entity.id
_entity.type
_entity.pdbx_description
1 polymer ?
#
loop_
_entity_poly.entity_id
_entity_poly.type
_entity_poly.pdbx_seq_one_letter_code
_entity_poly.pdbx_strand_id
1 'polypeptide(L)'
;KAVELEKMGCHTIALKDMSSLLKPYAAKKLVEALKAEVHVPIHLHTHDTTGNGISTYLMAAEAGVDIVDCAISSMSSMTSQPSMNALVEALKGTPRDTQIDSDGLLVLDEYYAHVRKVYKAFEGGMDAPDPTIYKYEIPGGQYSNLCAQIKEMGVGNNFGEIRKLYKEADELLGNIIKVTPTSKVVGDLAIFMFRNNLTKENIFDEGADLSYPDSVVEYFQGMLGQPEGGFPERLQNIVLKGRTPVTGRPGAMLPPVDFEKIAEHLRENYYMDSMEKPEVMEQKVLSYALYPRVYEDYCEHFQAYNDVSKLESHVYFYGLRPGEETTIQMEEGNDILIKFIRASEPDEKGRRILQFEVNGFYREIRMQDKHFEVKADRRLKTDHKNPGHLGASIPGTICDIRIKEGDIVKKNMPLMTIEAMKMETTVTSAVSGVVDKIYVRNGEEVNQDALLVSFIVNEEDLPEETHPKLPEMDLSRLDEDEFKVVSIES
;
A
#
# COMPACT_ATOMS: atom_id res chain seq x y z
N LYS A 1 14.84 7.54 -28.00
CA LYS A 1 15.25 7.09 -26.63
C LYS A 1 16.02 5.74 -26.68
N ALA A 2 15.49 4.66 -27.31
CA ALA A 2 16.16 3.34 -27.32
C ALA A 2 17.60 3.42 -27.94
N VAL A 3 17.74 4.03 -29.09
CA VAL A 3 19.04 4.27 -29.77
C VAL A 3 19.98 5.13 -28.90
N GLU A 4 19.46 6.09 -28.16
CA GLU A 4 20.26 6.91 -27.24
C GLU A 4 20.78 6.10 -26.07
N LEU A 5 19.93 5.24 -25.48
CA LEU A 5 20.32 4.34 -24.40
C LEU A 5 21.39 3.35 -24.85
N GLU A 6 21.25 2.78 -26.05
CA GLU A 6 22.28 1.91 -26.63
C GLU A 6 23.61 2.64 -26.80
N LYS A 7 23.59 3.88 -27.33
CA LYS A 7 24.79 4.73 -27.47
C LYS A 7 25.43 5.07 -26.12
N MET A 8 24.66 5.14 -25.05
CA MET A 8 25.14 5.33 -23.67
C MET A 8 25.75 4.06 -23.07
N GLY A 9 25.67 2.91 -23.75
CA GLY A 9 26.26 1.66 -23.35
C GLY A 9 25.37 0.75 -22.50
N CYS A 10 24.04 0.85 -22.61
CA CYS A 10 23.15 -0.11 -21.95
C CYS A 10 23.34 -1.51 -22.53
N HIS A 11 23.21 -2.55 -21.70
CA HIS A 11 23.36 -3.96 -22.12
C HIS A 11 22.05 -4.56 -22.64
N THR A 12 20.92 -4.03 -22.22
CA THR A 12 19.58 -4.51 -22.56
C THR A 12 18.59 -3.36 -22.50
N ILE A 13 17.62 -3.35 -23.38
CA ILE A 13 16.49 -2.40 -23.32
C ILE A 13 15.25 -3.13 -22.82
N ALA A 14 14.75 -2.71 -21.65
CA ALA A 14 13.57 -3.28 -21.05
C ALA A 14 12.31 -2.44 -21.39
N LEU A 15 11.29 -3.12 -21.90
CA LEU A 15 9.94 -2.61 -22.06
C LEU A 15 9.13 -3.01 -20.83
N LYS A 16 8.67 -2.04 -20.05
CA LYS A 16 7.96 -2.31 -18.81
C LYS A 16 6.50 -1.89 -18.91
N ASP A 17 5.62 -2.88 -19.04
CA ASP A 17 4.17 -2.72 -19.08
C ASP A 17 3.55 -3.09 -17.73
N MET A 18 3.41 -2.11 -16.85
CA MET A 18 2.90 -2.30 -15.49
C MET A 18 1.41 -2.58 -15.40
N SER A 19 0.66 -2.32 -16.47
CA SER A 19 -0.80 -2.34 -16.49
C SER A 19 -1.39 -3.33 -17.49
N SER A 20 -0.56 -4.16 -18.16
CA SER A 20 -1.03 -5.06 -19.23
C SER A 20 -1.73 -4.32 -20.40
N LEU A 21 -1.25 -3.11 -20.71
CA LEU A 21 -1.81 -2.28 -21.80
C LEU A 21 -1.30 -2.65 -23.17
N LEU A 22 -0.14 -3.31 -23.24
CA LEU A 22 0.48 -3.72 -24.47
C LEU A 22 -0.29 -4.90 -25.08
N LYS A 23 -1.10 -4.61 -26.10
CA LYS A 23 -1.89 -5.61 -26.80
C LYS A 23 -1.00 -6.49 -27.68
N PRO A 24 -1.38 -7.76 -27.95
CA PRO A 24 -0.53 -8.72 -28.66
C PRO A 24 0.04 -8.21 -30.01
N TYR A 25 -0.80 -7.68 -30.89
CA TYR A 25 -0.34 -7.16 -32.17
C TYR A 25 0.46 -5.84 -32.06
N ALA A 26 0.23 -5.05 -31.00
CA ALA A 26 1.03 -3.87 -30.73
C ALA A 26 2.43 -4.27 -30.22
N ALA A 27 2.53 -5.33 -29.40
CA ALA A 27 3.80 -5.90 -28.94
C ALA A 27 4.65 -6.35 -30.14
N LYS A 28 4.06 -7.08 -31.09
CA LYS A 28 4.76 -7.49 -32.31
C LYS A 28 5.35 -6.30 -33.04
N LYS A 29 4.52 -5.29 -33.34
CA LYS A 29 4.98 -4.08 -34.06
C LYS A 29 6.07 -3.32 -33.31
N LEU A 30 5.94 -3.20 -31.99
CA LEU A 30 6.90 -2.49 -31.15
C LEU A 30 8.26 -3.20 -31.13
N VAL A 31 8.25 -4.51 -30.93
CA VAL A 31 9.48 -5.32 -30.91
C VAL A 31 10.15 -5.31 -32.29
N GLU A 32 9.40 -5.52 -33.38
CA GLU A 32 9.93 -5.43 -34.75
C GLU A 32 10.60 -4.05 -35.01
N ALA A 33 9.95 -2.95 -34.61
CA ALA A 33 10.51 -1.63 -34.77
C ALA A 33 11.78 -1.42 -33.94
N LEU A 34 11.82 -1.91 -32.72
CA LEU A 34 13.02 -1.82 -31.87
C LEU A 34 14.17 -2.67 -32.42
N LYS A 35 13.90 -3.91 -32.84
CA LYS A 35 14.93 -4.80 -33.41
C LYS A 35 15.49 -4.24 -34.73
N ALA A 36 14.78 -3.38 -35.45
CA ALA A 36 15.29 -2.70 -36.62
C ALA A 36 16.25 -1.54 -36.30
N GLU A 37 16.15 -0.95 -35.10
CA GLU A 37 16.89 0.26 -34.71
C GLU A 37 18.03 0.02 -33.72
N VAL A 38 17.95 -1.06 -32.89
CA VAL A 38 18.94 -1.37 -31.86
C VAL A 38 19.43 -2.81 -31.93
N HIS A 39 20.66 -3.04 -31.48
CA HIS A 39 21.33 -4.34 -31.55
C HIS A 39 21.36 -5.05 -30.18
N VAL A 40 21.16 -4.31 -29.09
CA VAL A 40 21.11 -4.87 -27.75
C VAL A 40 19.82 -5.73 -27.55
N PRO A 41 19.85 -6.73 -26.65
CA PRO A 41 18.67 -7.53 -26.37
C PRO A 41 17.48 -6.70 -25.94
N ILE A 42 16.28 -7.10 -26.35
CA ILE A 42 15.00 -6.52 -25.94
C ILE A 42 14.38 -7.43 -24.88
N HIS A 43 14.06 -6.85 -23.74
CA HIS A 43 13.44 -7.49 -22.59
C HIS A 43 12.03 -6.95 -22.43
N LEU A 44 11.01 -7.80 -22.40
CA LEU A 44 9.62 -7.42 -22.22
C LEU A 44 9.10 -7.93 -20.88
N HIS A 45 8.63 -6.99 -20.06
CA HIS A 45 7.92 -7.25 -18.82
C HIS A 45 6.47 -6.76 -18.93
N THR A 46 5.50 -7.63 -18.64
CA THR A 46 4.10 -7.23 -18.50
C THR A 46 3.45 -7.96 -17.32
N HIS A 47 2.41 -7.32 -16.74
CA HIS A 47 1.48 -8.00 -15.85
C HIS A 47 0.38 -8.69 -16.67
N ASP A 48 -0.36 -9.62 -16.08
CA ASP A 48 -1.43 -10.37 -16.77
C ASP A 48 -2.84 -9.93 -16.32
N THR A 49 -2.97 -8.68 -15.88
CA THR A 49 -4.23 -8.13 -15.35
C THR A 49 -5.37 -8.15 -16.36
N THR A 50 -5.07 -8.06 -17.66
CA THR A 50 -6.09 -8.12 -18.73
C THR A 50 -6.35 -9.53 -19.25
N GLY A 51 -5.54 -10.53 -18.86
CA GLY A 51 -5.58 -11.91 -19.35
C GLY A 51 -5.00 -12.10 -20.76
N ASN A 52 -4.32 -11.10 -21.29
CA ASN A 52 -3.69 -11.18 -22.63
C ASN A 52 -2.18 -11.43 -22.57
N GLY A 53 -1.61 -11.63 -21.39
CA GLY A 53 -0.16 -11.67 -21.21
C GLY A 53 0.54 -12.75 -22.04
N ILE A 54 0.04 -13.98 -22.05
CA ILE A 54 0.58 -15.07 -22.90
C ILE A 54 0.49 -14.72 -24.38
N SER A 55 -0.65 -14.22 -24.84
CA SER A 55 -0.83 -13.81 -26.25
C SER A 55 0.12 -12.69 -26.65
N THR A 56 0.35 -11.74 -25.73
CA THR A 56 1.31 -10.64 -25.92
C THR A 56 2.73 -11.16 -26.04
N TYR A 57 3.13 -12.10 -25.18
CA TYR A 57 4.46 -12.72 -25.24
C TYR A 57 4.68 -13.59 -26.48
N LEU A 58 3.66 -14.32 -26.91
CA LEU A 58 3.76 -15.10 -28.15
C LEU A 58 3.98 -14.16 -29.36
N MET A 59 3.23 -13.06 -29.45
CA MET A 59 3.42 -12.10 -30.54
C MET A 59 4.78 -11.37 -30.46
N ALA A 60 5.28 -11.09 -29.27
CA ALA A 60 6.62 -10.54 -29.05
C ALA A 60 7.71 -11.56 -29.43
N ALA A 61 7.54 -12.85 -29.07
CA ALA A 61 8.45 -13.92 -29.45
C ALA A 61 8.55 -14.08 -30.98
N GLU A 62 7.41 -14.04 -31.68
CA GLU A 62 7.38 -14.01 -33.16
C GLU A 62 8.20 -12.85 -33.73
N ALA A 63 8.12 -11.68 -33.11
CA ALA A 63 8.87 -10.48 -33.51
C ALA A 63 10.35 -10.50 -33.11
N GLY A 64 10.80 -11.46 -32.32
CA GLY A 64 12.19 -11.62 -31.92
C GLY A 64 12.58 -10.96 -30.62
N VAL A 65 11.65 -10.82 -29.66
CA VAL A 65 12.01 -10.45 -28.29
C VAL A 65 13.00 -11.48 -27.72
N ASP A 66 13.99 -11.00 -26.96
CA ASP A 66 15.06 -11.87 -26.45
C ASP A 66 14.76 -12.41 -25.05
N ILE A 67 14.08 -11.63 -24.20
CA ILE A 67 13.80 -11.95 -22.81
C ILE A 67 12.35 -11.57 -22.48
N VAL A 68 11.66 -12.42 -21.73
CA VAL A 68 10.34 -12.11 -21.16
C VAL A 68 10.29 -12.55 -19.69
N ASP A 69 9.56 -11.79 -18.87
CA ASP A 69 9.37 -12.09 -17.46
C ASP A 69 8.10 -12.90 -17.25
N CYS A 70 8.22 -14.07 -16.64
CA CYS A 70 7.12 -14.95 -16.30
C CYS A 70 7.12 -15.29 -14.82
N ALA A 71 5.98 -15.79 -14.33
CA ALA A 71 5.87 -16.42 -13.03
C ALA A 71 5.53 -17.90 -13.19
N ILE A 72 5.96 -18.72 -12.21
CA ILE A 72 5.53 -20.14 -12.17
C ILE A 72 4.00 -20.21 -12.13
N SER A 73 3.37 -21.22 -12.75
CA SER A 73 1.92 -21.23 -12.95
C SER A 73 1.10 -20.96 -11.70
N SER A 74 1.43 -21.60 -10.59
CA SER A 74 0.74 -21.40 -9.30
C SER A 74 0.81 -20.00 -8.73
N MET A 75 1.78 -19.17 -9.17
CA MET A 75 1.98 -17.77 -8.74
C MET A 75 1.72 -16.76 -9.87
N SER A 76 1.23 -17.22 -11.03
CA SER A 76 1.05 -16.40 -12.23
C SER A 76 -0.33 -15.78 -12.36
N SER A 77 -0.49 -14.98 -13.40
CA SER A 77 -1.75 -14.34 -13.84
C SER A 77 -2.26 -13.22 -12.95
N MET A 78 -3.36 -12.58 -13.35
CA MET A 78 -3.95 -11.40 -12.69
C MET A 78 -2.93 -10.28 -12.47
N THR A 79 -2.66 -9.88 -11.22
CA THR A 79 -1.69 -8.83 -10.92
C THR A 79 -0.23 -9.31 -10.96
N SER A 80 0.01 -10.61 -11.16
CA SER A 80 1.33 -11.18 -11.41
C SER A 80 1.66 -11.22 -12.92
N GLN A 81 2.76 -11.86 -13.28
CA GLN A 81 3.20 -12.04 -14.67
C GLN A 81 2.49 -13.24 -15.33
N PRO A 82 2.56 -13.35 -16.67
CA PRO A 82 2.06 -14.50 -17.39
C PRO A 82 2.72 -15.80 -16.94
N SER A 83 1.99 -16.92 -17.07
CA SER A 83 2.45 -18.24 -16.68
C SER A 83 3.66 -18.70 -17.51
N MET A 84 4.77 -19.01 -16.83
CA MET A 84 5.97 -19.57 -17.45
C MET A 84 5.70 -20.96 -18.04
N ASN A 85 5.05 -21.85 -17.30
CA ASN A 85 4.74 -23.21 -17.77
C ASN A 85 3.89 -23.16 -19.05
N ALA A 86 2.88 -22.28 -19.09
CA ALA A 86 2.03 -22.15 -20.27
C ALA A 86 2.80 -21.58 -21.47
N LEU A 87 3.68 -20.61 -21.27
CA LEU A 87 4.49 -20.04 -22.35
C LEU A 87 5.51 -21.03 -22.90
N VAL A 88 6.20 -21.76 -22.03
CA VAL A 88 7.19 -22.78 -22.40
C VAL A 88 6.52 -23.84 -23.29
N GLU A 89 5.36 -24.37 -22.86
CA GLU A 89 4.63 -25.35 -23.64
C GLU A 89 4.10 -24.78 -24.97
N ALA A 90 3.64 -23.52 -24.98
CA ALA A 90 3.18 -22.90 -26.23
C ALA A 90 4.29 -22.65 -27.25
N LEU A 91 5.54 -22.47 -26.81
CA LEU A 91 6.70 -22.28 -27.70
C LEU A 91 7.40 -23.59 -28.10
N LYS A 92 7.09 -24.70 -27.44
CA LYS A 92 7.73 -25.99 -27.64
C LYS A 92 7.60 -26.48 -29.10
N GLY A 93 8.71 -26.90 -29.67
CA GLY A 93 8.77 -27.36 -31.07
C GLY A 93 8.67 -26.24 -32.12
N THR A 94 8.68 -24.96 -31.71
CA THR A 94 8.77 -23.80 -32.59
C THR A 94 10.21 -23.33 -32.75
N PRO A 95 10.52 -22.40 -33.68
CA PRO A 95 11.85 -21.76 -33.74
C PRO A 95 12.20 -20.93 -32.49
N ARG A 96 11.24 -20.71 -31.61
CA ARG A 96 11.38 -19.95 -30.34
C ARG A 96 11.31 -20.84 -29.11
N ASP A 97 11.45 -22.15 -29.28
CA ASP A 97 11.48 -23.11 -28.18
C ASP A 97 12.58 -22.74 -27.16
N THR A 98 12.17 -22.57 -25.92
CA THR A 98 13.05 -22.12 -24.85
C THR A 98 14.03 -23.19 -24.37
N GLN A 99 13.80 -24.46 -24.70
CA GLN A 99 14.55 -25.62 -24.21
C GLN A 99 14.51 -25.78 -22.68
N ILE A 100 13.57 -25.13 -21.99
CA ILE A 100 13.39 -25.26 -20.54
C ILE A 100 12.75 -26.64 -20.26
N ASP A 101 13.26 -27.30 -19.22
CA ASP A 101 12.73 -28.60 -18.75
C ASP A 101 11.34 -28.44 -18.17
N SER A 102 10.33 -28.92 -18.89
CA SER A 102 8.92 -28.85 -18.46
C SER A 102 8.66 -29.67 -17.19
N ASP A 103 9.32 -30.82 -17.02
CA ASP A 103 9.14 -31.67 -15.83
C ASP A 103 9.71 -31.01 -14.58
N GLY A 104 10.87 -30.34 -14.71
CA GLY A 104 11.43 -29.53 -13.63
C GLY A 104 10.52 -28.36 -13.24
N LEU A 105 9.85 -27.73 -14.22
CA LEU A 105 8.86 -26.67 -13.94
C LEU A 105 7.65 -27.19 -13.17
N LEU A 106 7.18 -28.41 -13.43
CA LEU A 106 6.06 -29.02 -12.70
C LEU A 106 6.41 -29.22 -11.22
N VAL A 107 7.61 -29.69 -10.92
CA VAL A 107 8.10 -29.87 -9.53
C VAL A 107 8.10 -28.54 -8.78
N LEU A 108 8.59 -27.47 -9.42
CA LEU A 108 8.56 -26.13 -8.84
C LEU A 108 7.13 -25.61 -8.66
N ASP A 109 6.26 -25.89 -9.62
CA ASP A 109 4.86 -25.44 -9.56
C ASP A 109 4.10 -26.09 -8.39
N GLU A 110 4.30 -27.40 -8.17
CA GLU A 110 3.75 -28.11 -7.01
C GLU A 110 4.24 -27.51 -5.69
N TYR A 111 5.52 -27.23 -5.58
CA TYR A 111 6.09 -26.60 -4.39
C TYR A 111 5.43 -25.23 -4.13
N TYR A 112 5.41 -24.34 -5.14
CA TYR A 112 4.83 -23.01 -4.99
C TYR A 112 3.30 -23.03 -4.82
N ALA A 113 2.60 -24.03 -5.33
CA ALA A 113 1.19 -24.21 -5.03
C ALA A 113 0.93 -24.47 -3.52
N HIS A 114 1.84 -25.19 -2.85
CA HIS A 114 1.78 -25.37 -1.40
C HIS A 114 2.14 -24.08 -0.65
N VAL A 115 3.22 -23.38 -1.07
CA VAL A 115 3.61 -22.09 -0.52
C VAL A 115 2.46 -21.08 -0.60
N ARG A 116 1.78 -20.97 -1.75
CA ARG A 116 0.64 -20.07 -1.95
C ARG A 116 -0.49 -20.30 -0.95
N LYS A 117 -0.75 -21.56 -0.55
CA LYS A 117 -1.78 -21.87 0.46
C LYS A 117 -1.44 -21.22 1.82
N VAL A 118 -0.15 -21.21 2.20
CA VAL A 118 0.31 -20.57 3.44
C VAL A 118 0.09 -19.05 3.40
N TYR A 119 0.26 -18.42 2.23
CA TYR A 119 0.11 -16.98 2.05
C TYR A 119 -1.27 -16.55 1.57
N LYS A 120 -2.25 -17.45 1.52
CA LYS A 120 -3.60 -17.20 0.98
C LYS A 120 -4.30 -16.00 1.61
N ALA A 121 -4.11 -15.77 2.91
CA ALA A 121 -4.71 -14.64 3.63
C ALA A 121 -4.19 -13.27 3.18
N PHE A 122 -3.02 -13.24 2.51
CA PHE A 122 -2.37 -12.03 2.02
C PHE A 122 -2.60 -11.78 0.53
N GLU A 123 -3.35 -12.65 -0.16
CA GLU A 123 -3.69 -12.45 -1.57
C GLU A 123 -4.57 -11.21 -1.74
N GLY A 124 -4.14 -10.32 -2.60
CA GLY A 124 -4.87 -9.09 -2.97
C GLY A 124 -5.75 -9.28 -4.20
N GLY A 125 -6.96 -9.12 -4.01
CA GLY A 125 -8.12 -8.58 -4.65
C GLY A 125 -8.43 -8.76 -6.14
N MET A 126 -7.87 -9.67 -6.92
CA MET A 126 -8.31 -9.88 -8.29
C MET A 126 -8.71 -11.34 -8.51
N ASP A 127 -10.02 -11.61 -8.65
CA ASP A 127 -10.53 -12.97 -8.79
C ASP A 127 -10.49 -13.48 -10.25
N ALA A 128 -10.45 -12.55 -11.21
CA ALA A 128 -10.38 -12.84 -12.63
C ALA A 128 -9.70 -11.70 -13.39
N PRO A 129 -9.14 -11.95 -14.60
CA PRO A 129 -8.62 -10.92 -15.47
C PRO A 129 -9.67 -9.85 -15.77
N ASP A 130 -9.26 -8.58 -15.78
CA ASP A 130 -10.16 -7.43 -15.99
C ASP A 130 -9.78 -6.63 -17.26
N PRO A 131 -10.41 -6.87 -18.41
CA PRO A 131 -10.15 -6.11 -19.64
C PRO A 131 -10.53 -4.61 -19.53
N THR A 132 -11.25 -4.18 -18.48
CA THR A 132 -11.52 -2.76 -18.27
C THR A 132 -10.26 -1.95 -17.93
N ILE A 133 -9.17 -2.65 -17.58
CA ILE A 133 -7.82 -2.05 -17.44
C ILE A 133 -7.41 -1.27 -18.70
N TYR A 134 -7.78 -1.73 -19.90
CA TYR A 134 -7.54 -0.96 -21.12
C TYR A 134 -8.22 0.42 -21.14
N LYS A 135 -9.23 0.62 -20.30
CA LYS A 135 -9.94 1.89 -20.16
C LYS A 135 -9.40 2.73 -19.01
N TYR A 136 -9.13 2.11 -17.87
CA TYR A 136 -8.78 2.81 -16.63
C TYR A 136 -7.27 2.84 -16.35
N GLU A 137 -6.48 2.00 -17.01
CA GLU A 137 -5.01 1.98 -17.03
C GLU A 137 -4.35 1.80 -15.65
N ILE A 138 -5.01 1.06 -14.74
CA ILE A 138 -4.51 0.83 -13.39
C ILE A 138 -3.38 -0.21 -13.41
N PRO A 139 -2.16 0.10 -12.92
CA PRO A 139 -1.08 -0.87 -12.79
C PRO A 139 -1.45 -2.05 -11.88
N GLY A 140 -0.94 -3.26 -12.18
CA GLY A 140 -1.28 -4.47 -11.44
C GLY A 140 -1.04 -4.37 -9.93
N GLY A 141 0.13 -3.89 -9.52
CA GLY A 141 0.43 -3.66 -8.11
C GLY A 141 -0.47 -2.62 -7.45
N GLN A 142 -0.79 -1.53 -8.19
CA GLN A 142 -1.73 -0.51 -7.68
C GLN A 142 -3.16 -1.04 -7.61
N TYR A 143 -3.57 -1.91 -8.53
CA TYR A 143 -4.87 -2.56 -8.47
C TYR A 143 -5.05 -3.34 -7.17
N SER A 144 -4.08 -4.18 -6.80
CA SER A 144 -4.08 -4.92 -5.53
C SER A 144 -4.13 -3.99 -4.32
N ASN A 145 -3.34 -2.91 -4.33
CA ASN A 145 -3.34 -1.93 -3.25
C ASN A 145 -4.71 -1.22 -3.11
N LEU A 146 -5.30 -0.78 -4.22
CA LEU A 146 -6.62 -0.16 -4.22
C LEU A 146 -7.70 -1.11 -3.70
N CYS A 147 -7.68 -2.38 -4.10
CA CYS A 147 -8.62 -3.39 -3.59
C CYS A 147 -8.52 -3.53 -2.07
N ALA A 148 -7.30 -3.61 -1.52
CA ALA A 148 -7.08 -3.69 -0.08
C ALA A 148 -7.58 -2.43 0.63
N GLN A 149 -7.20 -1.24 0.16
CA GLN A 149 -7.60 0.05 0.73
C GLN A 149 -9.14 0.23 0.75
N ILE A 150 -9.81 -0.10 -0.35
CA ILE A 150 -11.26 0.01 -0.49
C ILE A 150 -11.98 -0.96 0.45
N LYS A 151 -11.46 -2.17 0.60
CA LYS A 151 -12.00 -3.18 1.53
C LYS A 151 -11.89 -2.72 2.98
N GLU A 152 -10.73 -2.21 3.39
CA GLU A 152 -10.51 -1.68 4.75
C GLU A 152 -11.36 -0.43 5.02
N MET A 153 -11.60 0.40 4.01
CA MET A 153 -12.52 1.54 4.11
C MET A 153 -14.00 1.15 4.21
N GLY A 154 -14.34 -0.13 4.03
CA GLY A 154 -15.73 -0.59 4.01
C GLY A 154 -16.53 -0.15 2.78
N VAL A 155 -15.88 0.36 1.72
CA VAL A 155 -16.54 0.87 0.50
C VAL A 155 -16.30 -0.03 -0.71
N GLY A 156 -16.17 -1.34 -0.48
CA GLY A 156 -15.91 -2.33 -1.53
C GLY A 156 -16.87 -2.27 -2.73
N ASN A 157 -18.13 -1.91 -2.51
CA ASN A 157 -19.15 -1.77 -3.55
C ASN A 157 -18.89 -0.59 -4.51
N ASN A 158 -18.04 0.37 -4.13
CA ASN A 158 -17.73 1.57 -4.90
C ASN A 158 -16.50 1.44 -5.81
N PHE A 159 -15.92 0.24 -5.93
CA PHE A 159 -14.71 0.02 -6.74
C PHE A 159 -14.87 0.51 -8.19
N GLY A 160 -16.05 0.34 -8.78
CA GLY A 160 -16.36 0.82 -10.14
C GLY A 160 -16.26 2.34 -10.29
N GLU A 161 -16.63 3.11 -9.28
CA GLU A 161 -16.53 4.56 -9.23
C GLU A 161 -15.07 4.99 -9.02
N ILE A 162 -14.38 4.37 -8.08
CA ILE A 162 -12.97 4.67 -7.81
C ILE A 162 -12.09 4.40 -9.04
N ARG A 163 -12.37 3.37 -9.84
CA ARG A 163 -11.68 3.16 -11.12
C ARG A 163 -11.86 4.31 -12.11
N LYS A 164 -13.05 4.92 -12.17
CA LYS A 164 -13.29 6.10 -13.00
C LYS A 164 -12.49 7.29 -12.50
N LEU A 165 -12.55 7.54 -11.18
CA LEU A 165 -11.80 8.61 -10.54
C LEU A 165 -10.29 8.41 -10.68
N TYR A 166 -9.79 7.16 -10.71
CA TYR A 166 -8.38 6.88 -10.98
C TYR A 166 -7.96 7.40 -12.36
N LYS A 167 -8.79 7.21 -13.39
CA LYS A 167 -8.53 7.75 -14.73
C LYS A 167 -8.58 9.27 -14.74
N GLU A 168 -9.56 9.87 -14.08
CA GLU A 168 -9.67 11.33 -13.95
C GLU A 168 -8.48 11.93 -13.20
N ALA A 169 -8.04 11.27 -12.13
CA ALA A 169 -6.85 11.67 -11.37
C ALA A 169 -5.57 11.62 -12.23
N ASP A 170 -5.40 10.58 -13.05
CA ASP A 170 -4.29 10.49 -13.98
C ASP A 170 -4.28 11.65 -14.99
N GLU A 171 -5.45 11.99 -15.54
CA GLU A 171 -5.60 13.14 -16.45
C GLU A 171 -5.32 14.48 -15.74
N LEU A 172 -5.77 14.63 -14.50
CA LEU A 172 -5.52 15.82 -13.67
C LEU A 172 -4.03 15.98 -13.30
N LEU A 173 -3.29 14.88 -13.20
CA LEU A 173 -1.85 14.86 -12.96
C LEU A 173 -1.02 15.03 -14.24
N GLY A 174 -1.66 15.06 -15.41
CA GLY A 174 -0.99 15.25 -16.71
C GLY A 174 -0.70 13.95 -17.45
N ASN A 175 -1.46 12.87 -17.22
CA ASN A 175 -1.27 11.54 -17.80
C ASN A 175 0.15 11.02 -17.55
N ILE A 176 0.51 10.94 -16.30
CA ILE A 176 1.86 10.57 -15.86
C ILE A 176 2.18 9.10 -16.13
N ILE A 177 3.46 8.79 -16.29
CA ILE A 177 3.91 7.40 -16.37
C ILE A 177 3.64 6.73 -15.02
N LYS A 178 2.75 5.72 -15.00
CA LYS A 178 2.32 4.99 -13.81
C LYS A 178 3.28 3.87 -13.47
N VAL A 179 4.34 4.21 -12.76
CA VAL A 179 5.31 3.27 -12.19
C VAL A 179 5.58 3.71 -10.75
N THR A 180 5.97 2.81 -9.84
CA THR A 180 6.30 3.18 -8.45
C THR A 180 7.38 4.28 -8.42
N PRO A 181 7.16 5.43 -7.73
CA PRO A 181 6.06 5.73 -6.81
C PRO A 181 4.85 6.48 -7.43
N THR A 182 4.89 6.90 -8.69
CA THR A 182 3.87 7.74 -9.32
C THR A 182 2.49 7.08 -9.40
N SER A 183 2.42 5.76 -9.56
CA SER A 183 1.15 5.03 -9.52
C SER A 183 0.42 5.17 -8.18
N LYS A 184 1.17 5.30 -7.07
CA LYS A 184 0.60 5.60 -5.74
C LYS A 184 -0.03 7.00 -5.72
N VAL A 185 0.64 7.99 -6.29
CA VAL A 185 0.12 9.37 -6.36
C VAL A 185 -1.24 9.43 -7.05
N VAL A 186 -1.40 8.71 -8.18
CA VAL A 186 -2.69 8.62 -8.89
C VAL A 186 -3.75 7.95 -8.02
N GLY A 187 -3.40 6.87 -7.34
CA GLY A 187 -4.31 6.14 -6.44
C GLY A 187 -4.75 6.99 -5.25
N ASP A 188 -3.81 7.66 -4.59
CA ASP A 188 -4.08 8.52 -3.45
C ASP A 188 -4.98 9.71 -3.84
N LEU A 189 -4.74 10.32 -5.01
CA LEU A 189 -5.61 11.38 -5.52
C LEU A 189 -7.02 10.87 -5.85
N ALA A 190 -7.13 9.68 -6.46
CA ALA A 190 -8.44 9.08 -6.77
C ALA A 190 -9.25 8.79 -5.51
N ILE A 191 -8.63 8.25 -4.46
CA ILE A 191 -9.28 8.00 -3.17
C ILE A 191 -9.66 9.32 -2.49
N PHE A 192 -8.78 10.31 -2.55
CA PHE A 192 -9.06 11.65 -2.02
C PHE A 192 -10.27 12.29 -2.72
N MET A 193 -10.34 12.20 -4.05
CA MET A 193 -11.48 12.68 -4.84
C MET A 193 -12.77 11.94 -4.45
N PHE A 194 -12.73 10.62 -4.33
CA PHE A 194 -13.88 9.82 -3.92
C PHE A 194 -14.43 10.25 -2.55
N ARG A 195 -13.56 10.43 -1.57
CA ARG A 195 -13.93 10.79 -0.19
C ARG A 195 -14.54 12.16 -0.06
N ASN A 196 -14.08 13.09 -0.87
CA ASN A 196 -14.52 14.48 -0.84
C ASN A 196 -15.56 14.80 -1.92
N ASN A 197 -16.14 13.78 -2.59
CA ASN A 197 -17.10 13.92 -3.69
C ASN A 197 -16.60 14.85 -4.81
N LEU A 198 -15.28 14.80 -5.08
CA LEU A 198 -14.64 15.61 -6.10
C LEU A 198 -14.67 14.89 -7.45
N THR A 199 -14.79 15.68 -8.50
CA THR A 199 -14.68 15.28 -9.90
C THR A 199 -13.61 16.13 -10.59
N LYS A 200 -13.28 15.79 -11.82
CA LYS A 200 -12.36 16.58 -12.64
C LYS A 200 -12.82 18.03 -12.83
N GLU A 201 -14.12 18.28 -12.81
CA GLU A 201 -14.73 19.58 -13.01
C GLU A 201 -14.68 20.44 -11.73
N ASN A 202 -15.08 19.87 -10.57
CA ASN A 202 -15.25 20.66 -9.34
C ASN A 202 -14.00 20.73 -8.46
N ILE A 203 -12.97 19.91 -8.70
CA ILE A 203 -11.74 19.87 -7.88
C ILE A 203 -11.04 21.24 -7.76
N PHE A 204 -11.20 22.09 -8.75
CA PHE A 204 -10.56 23.40 -8.79
C PHE A 204 -11.26 24.46 -7.92
N ASP A 205 -12.49 24.22 -7.55
CA ASP A 205 -13.32 25.10 -6.72
C ASP A 205 -13.52 24.46 -5.33
N GLU A 206 -14.17 23.32 -5.25
CA GLU A 206 -14.46 22.62 -3.97
C GLU A 206 -13.21 21.99 -3.34
N GLY A 207 -12.21 21.61 -4.16
CA GLY A 207 -10.93 21.05 -3.69
C GLY A 207 -9.90 22.09 -3.23
N ALA A 208 -10.11 23.39 -3.53
CA ALA A 208 -9.08 24.42 -3.32
C ALA A 208 -8.64 24.57 -1.86
N ASP A 209 -9.57 24.45 -0.93
CA ASP A 209 -9.31 24.61 0.51
C ASP A 209 -8.94 23.30 1.22
N LEU A 210 -9.08 22.14 0.55
CA LEU A 210 -8.84 20.84 1.15
C LEU A 210 -7.34 20.51 1.30
N SER A 211 -7.01 19.68 2.28
CA SER A 211 -5.66 19.15 2.47
C SER A 211 -5.47 17.90 1.62
N TYR A 212 -4.60 18.01 0.62
CA TYR A 212 -4.27 16.90 -0.27
C TYR A 212 -3.36 15.87 0.42
N PRO A 213 -3.38 14.58 0.00
CA PRO A 213 -2.43 13.58 0.47
C PRO A 213 -1.00 14.02 0.23
N ASP A 214 -0.10 13.69 1.17
CA ASP A 214 1.29 14.14 1.11
C ASP A 214 2.01 13.66 -0.15
N SER A 215 1.71 12.45 -0.64
CA SER A 215 2.24 11.94 -1.92
C SER A 215 1.88 12.81 -3.12
N VAL A 216 0.67 13.40 -3.14
CA VAL A 216 0.21 14.31 -4.19
C VAL A 216 0.91 15.66 -4.06
N VAL A 217 1.09 16.14 -2.83
CA VAL A 217 1.83 17.39 -2.54
C VAL A 217 3.29 17.25 -2.97
N GLU A 218 3.95 16.16 -2.58
CA GLU A 218 5.35 15.86 -2.96
C GLU A 218 5.53 15.75 -4.48
N TYR A 219 4.58 15.11 -5.17
CA TYR A 219 4.60 15.05 -6.63
C TYR A 219 4.60 16.45 -7.24
N PHE A 220 3.63 17.30 -6.89
CA PHE A 220 3.53 18.66 -7.41
C PHE A 220 4.66 19.58 -6.94
N GLN A 221 5.27 19.28 -5.80
CA GLN A 221 6.47 19.98 -5.34
C GLN A 221 7.71 19.60 -6.16
N GLY A 222 7.68 18.52 -6.93
CA GLY A 222 8.81 18.04 -7.74
C GLY A 222 9.74 17.08 -7.00
N MET A 223 9.31 16.54 -5.85
CA MET A 223 10.11 15.58 -5.05
C MET A 223 10.27 14.22 -5.74
N LEU A 224 9.39 13.88 -6.68
CA LEU A 224 9.47 12.67 -7.50
C LEU A 224 10.10 12.91 -8.88
N GLY A 225 10.70 14.07 -9.09
CA GLY A 225 11.28 14.51 -10.37
C GLY A 225 10.33 15.39 -11.17
N GLN A 226 10.71 15.67 -12.42
CA GLN A 226 9.96 16.56 -13.31
C GLN A 226 9.28 15.71 -14.40
N PRO A 227 7.94 15.73 -14.53
CA PRO A 227 7.25 15.02 -15.59
C PRO A 227 7.56 15.64 -16.97
N GLU A 228 7.56 14.82 -18.01
CA GLU A 228 7.68 15.29 -19.38
C GLU A 228 6.46 16.18 -19.72
N GLY A 229 6.72 17.42 -20.12
CA GLY A 229 5.66 18.41 -20.36
C GLY A 229 5.34 19.34 -19.19
N GLY A 230 5.95 19.11 -18.03
CA GLY A 230 5.73 19.91 -16.82
C GLY A 230 4.49 19.50 -16.02
N PHE A 231 4.26 20.19 -14.91
CA PHE A 231 3.08 19.98 -14.08
C PHE A 231 1.88 20.77 -14.59
N PRO A 232 0.63 20.25 -14.44
CA PRO A 232 -0.60 21.03 -14.65
C PRO A 232 -0.69 22.20 -13.66
N GLU A 233 -0.32 23.41 -14.12
CA GLU A 233 -0.11 24.59 -13.26
C GLU A 233 -1.31 24.93 -12.36
N ARG A 234 -2.55 24.83 -12.88
CA ARG A 234 -3.75 25.18 -12.11
C ARG A 234 -3.89 24.29 -10.87
N LEU A 235 -3.72 22.98 -11.02
CA LEU A 235 -3.83 22.04 -9.90
C LEU A 235 -2.59 22.13 -8.99
N GLN A 236 -1.40 22.32 -9.58
CA GLN A 236 -0.17 22.50 -8.81
C GLN A 236 -0.30 23.65 -7.80
N ASN A 237 -0.82 24.80 -8.25
CA ASN A 237 -0.99 25.97 -7.39
C ASN A 237 -1.96 25.72 -6.22
N ILE A 238 -3.05 24.99 -6.49
CA ILE A 238 -4.04 24.60 -5.49
C ILE A 238 -3.43 23.64 -4.45
N VAL A 239 -2.73 22.62 -4.93
CA VAL A 239 -2.15 21.58 -4.06
C VAL A 239 -1.01 22.14 -3.21
N LEU A 240 -0.13 22.96 -3.81
CA LEU A 240 1.04 23.50 -3.09
C LEU A 240 0.71 24.60 -2.10
N LYS A 241 -0.39 25.33 -2.26
CA LYS A 241 -0.79 26.42 -1.34
C LYS A 241 0.37 27.37 -0.99
N GLY A 242 1.17 27.74 -2.01
CA GLY A 242 2.31 28.63 -1.84
C GLY A 242 3.63 27.97 -1.43
N ARG A 243 3.70 26.66 -1.31
CA ARG A 243 4.97 25.94 -1.13
C ARG A 243 5.84 26.11 -2.39
N THR A 244 7.14 26.29 -2.19
CA THR A 244 8.09 26.47 -3.30
C THR A 244 8.35 25.15 -4.01
N PRO A 245 8.12 25.07 -5.35
CA PRO A 245 8.47 23.89 -6.12
C PRO A 245 9.99 23.66 -6.18
N VAL A 246 10.37 22.39 -6.25
CA VAL A 246 11.75 21.95 -6.49
C VAL A 246 11.91 21.75 -8.00
N THR A 247 12.83 22.46 -8.62
CA THR A 247 13.06 22.41 -10.08
C THR A 247 14.24 21.53 -10.48
N GLY A 248 15.08 21.18 -9.52
CA GLY A 248 16.25 20.35 -9.69
C GLY A 248 16.03 18.90 -9.26
N ARG A 249 17.11 18.16 -9.15
CA ARG A 249 17.14 16.80 -8.61
C ARG A 249 17.01 16.88 -7.08
N PRO A 250 15.93 16.38 -6.44
CA PRO A 250 15.72 16.53 -5.00
C PRO A 250 16.88 15.97 -4.16
N GLY A 251 17.40 14.79 -4.52
CA GLY A 251 18.51 14.19 -3.80
C GLY A 251 19.82 15.00 -3.84
N ALA A 252 20.00 15.89 -4.82
CA ALA A 252 21.16 16.78 -4.88
C ALA A 252 21.08 17.96 -3.89
N MET A 253 19.90 18.22 -3.34
CA MET A 253 19.64 19.29 -2.37
C MET A 253 19.75 18.81 -0.92
N LEU A 254 19.77 17.50 -0.71
CA LEU A 254 19.93 16.92 0.61
C LEU A 254 21.40 16.98 1.06
N PRO A 255 21.66 17.22 2.36
CA PRO A 255 23.00 17.07 2.90
C PRO A 255 23.50 15.63 2.74
N PRO A 256 24.82 15.41 2.67
CA PRO A 256 25.37 14.07 2.73
C PRO A 256 24.90 13.31 3.96
N VAL A 257 24.65 12.02 3.79
CA VAL A 257 24.24 11.15 4.90
C VAL A 257 25.42 11.01 5.89
N ASP A 258 25.15 11.27 7.16
CA ASP A 258 26.10 11.11 8.25
C ASP A 258 25.90 9.71 8.87
N PHE A 259 26.67 8.74 8.37
CA PHE A 259 26.57 7.35 8.82
C PHE A 259 27.01 7.15 10.28
N GLU A 260 27.91 8.01 10.80
CA GLU A 260 28.37 7.93 12.18
C GLU A 260 27.23 8.33 13.14
N LYS A 261 26.52 9.41 12.83
CA LYS A 261 25.33 9.81 13.62
C LYS A 261 24.23 8.76 13.58
N ILE A 262 24.02 8.11 12.44
CA ILE A 262 23.06 7.02 12.34
C ILE A 262 23.51 5.85 13.24
N ALA A 263 24.77 5.47 13.20
CA ALA A 263 25.30 4.41 14.05
C ALA A 263 25.17 4.73 15.54
N GLU A 264 25.41 5.98 15.95
CA GLU A 264 25.20 6.46 17.31
C GLU A 264 23.71 6.39 17.70
N HIS A 265 22.81 6.91 16.85
CA HIS A 265 21.37 6.87 17.05
C HIS A 265 20.86 5.44 17.25
N LEU A 266 21.31 4.50 16.42
CA LEU A 266 20.93 3.09 16.52
C LEU A 266 21.44 2.45 17.82
N ARG A 267 22.65 2.77 18.27
CA ARG A 267 23.18 2.26 19.53
C ARG A 267 22.45 2.81 20.76
N GLU A 268 22.04 4.06 20.73
CA GLU A 268 21.38 4.73 21.84
C GLU A 268 19.92 4.31 22.02
N ASN A 269 19.19 4.13 20.91
CA ASN A 269 17.74 3.91 20.94
C ASN A 269 17.34 2.44 20.78
N TYR A 270 18.16 1.66 20.08
CA TYR A 270 17.88 0.24 19.84
C TYR A 270 19.03 -0.60 20.39
N TYR A 271 18.67 -1.56 21.24
CA TYR A 271 19.65 -2.40 21.92
C TYR A 271 20.55 -3.12 20.88
N MET A 272 21.75 -2.59 20.69
CA MET A 272 22.75 -3.14 19.78
C MET A 272 23.90 -3.67 20.61
N ASP A 273 24.29 -4.94 20.38
CA ASP A 273 25.44 -5.53 21.07
C ASP A 273 26.69 -4.73 20.73
N SER A 274 27.39 -4.23 21.75
CA SER A 274 28.64 -3.50 21.59
C SER A 274 29.77 -4.35 20.99
N MET A 275 29.60 -5.67 20.95
CA MET A 275 30.51 -6.65 20.33
C MET A 275 30.11 -7.07 18.91
N GLU A 276 29.09 -6.41 18.31
CA GLU A 276 28.64 -6.75 16.97
C GLU A 276 29.74 -6.52 15.93
N LYS A 277 29.84 -7.44 14.97
CA LYS A 277 30.85 -7.31 13.88
C LYS A 277 30.63 -6.03 13.08
N PRO A 278 31.70 -5.32 12.69
CA PRO A 278 31.59 -4.06 11.94
C PRO A 278 30.71 -4.16 10.69
N GLU A 279 30.79 -5.29 9.96
CA GLU A 279 30.01 -5.51 8.74
C GLU A 279 28.50 -5.57 9.00
N VAL A 280 28.08 -6.12 10.15
CA VAL A 280 26.68 -6.19 10.56
C VAL A 280 26.17 -4.81 10.92
N MET A 281 26.98 -4.02 11.64
CA MET A 281 26.65 -2.63 11.96
C MET A 281 26.52 -1.79 10.69
N GLU A 282 27.41 -1.95 9.71
CA GLU A 282 27.31 -1.25 8.43
C GLU A 282 26.00 -1.57 7.69
N GLN A 283 25.60 -2.84 7.65
CA GLN A 283 24.31 -3.24 7.05
C GLN A 283 23.11 -2.59 7.75
N LYS A 284 23.12 -2.52 9.08
CA LYS A 284 22.09 -1.86 9.88
C LYS A 284 22.01 -0.36 9.59
N VAL A 285 23.16 0.31 9.57
CA VAL A 285 23.27 1.74 9.24
C VAL A 285 22.75 2.03 7.83
N LEU A 286 23.10 1.20 6.85
CA LEU A 286 22.61 1.33 5.48
C LEU A 286 21.11 1.09 5.40
N SER A 287 20.58 0.09 6.11
CA SER A 287 19.14 -0.19 6.16
C SER A 287 18.37 0.99 6.74
N TYR A 288 18.86 1.56 7.85
CA TYR A 288 18.26 2.77 8.43
C TYR A 288 18.34 3.97 7.49
N ALA A 289 19.51 4.20 6.87
CA ALA A 289 19.68 5.33 5.95
C ALA A 289 18.73 5.27 4.74
N LEU A 290 18.42 4.07 4.26
CA LEU A 290 17.50 3.85 3.14
C LEU A 290 16.03 3.90 3.55
N TYR A 291 15.68 3.37 4.73
CA TYR A 291 14.31 3.17 5.18
C TYR A 291 14.18 3.41 6.70
N PRO A 292 14.37 4.64 7.20
CA PRO A 292 14.50 4.91 8.64
C PRO A 292 13.30 4.39 9.43
N ARG A 293 12.09 4.76 9.07
CA ARG A 293 10.87 4.35 9.75
C ARG A 293 10.65 2.82 9.74
N VAL A 294 10.80 2.20 8.58
CA VAL A 294 10.64 0.74 8.45
C VAL A 294 11.65 -0.01 9.30
N TYR A 295 12.87 0.54 9.40
CA TYR A 295 13.91 -0.06 10.23
C TYR A 295 13.65 0.15 11.73
N GLU A 296 13.11 1.29 12.13
CA GLU A 296 12.65 1.55 13.50
C GLU A 296 11.54 0.57 13.90
N ASP A 297 10.49 0.42 13.08
CA ASP A 297 9.41 -0.56 13.29
C ASP A 297 9.96 -1.99 13.43
N TYR A 298 10.95 -2.35 12.61
CA TYR A 298 11.65 -3.65 12.72
C TYR A 298 12.38 -3.78 14.06
N CYS A 299 13.11 -2.76 14.50
CA CYS A 299 13.84 -2.77 15.76
C CYS A 299 12.89 -2.89 16.97
N GLU A 300 11.79 -2.15 16.97
CA GLU A 300 10.75 -2.25 18.00
C GLU A 300 10.13 -3.63 18.05
N HIS A 301 9.80 -4.20 16.89
CA HIS A 301 9.29 -5.57 16.79
C HIS A 301 10.31 -6.58 17.32
N PHE A 302 11.58 -6.43 16.97
CA PHE A 302 12.65 -7.30 17.44
C PHE A 302 12.87 -7.20 18.96
N GLN A 303 12.79 -5.98 19.53
CA GLN A 303 12.84 -5.79 21.00
C GLN A 303 11.66 -6.46 21.71
N ALA A 304 10.47 -6.42 21.11
CA ALA A 304 9.26 -7.00 21.69
C ALA A 304 9.21 -8.54 21.60
N TYR A 305 9.68 -9.12 20.49
CA TYR A 305 9.45 -10.53 20.15
C TYR A 305 10.73 -11.32 19.88
N ASN A 306 11.91 -10.67 19.89
CA ASN A 306 13.19 -11.28 19.53
C ASN A 306 13.21 -11.78 18.07
N ASP A 307 14.11 -12.71 17.73
CA ASP A 307 14.28 -13.26 16.39
C ASP A 307 13.16 -14.25 16.02
N VAL A 308 12.10 -13.73 15.40
CA VAL A 308 10.95 -14.53 14.94
C VAL A 308 11.23 -15.28 13.64
N SER A 309 12.38 -15.05 12.97
CA SER A 309 12.74 -15.76 11.73
C SER A 309 12.95 -17.27 11.93
N LYS A 310 13.11 -17.69 13.19
CA LYS A 310 13.20 -19.11 13.61
C LYS A 310 11.87 -19.84 13.61
N LEU A 311 10.75 -19.11 13.52
CA LEU A 311 9.43 -19.70 13.45
C LEU A 311 9.11 -20.13 12.01
N GLU A 312 8.43 -21.25 11.85
CA GLU A 312 7.83 -21.61 10.56
C GLU A 312 6.79 -20.57 10.15
N SER A 313 6.70 -20.28 8.85
CA SER A 313 5.82 -19.21 8.33
C SER A 313 4.36 -19.38 8.77
N HIS A 314 3.81 -20.59 8.77
CA HIS A 314 2.44 -20.83 9.20
C HIS A 314 2.25 -20.57 10.71
N VAL A 315 3.24 -20.88 11.54
CA VAL A 315 3.21 -20.59 12.98
C VAL A 315 3.27 -19.09 13.24
N TYR A 316 4.12 -18.39 12.50
CA TYR A 316 4.26 -16.95 12.63
C TYR A 316 2.98 -16.19 12.25
N PHE A 317 2.35 -16.57 11.11
CA PHE A 317 1.18 -15.85 10.60
C PHE A 317 -0.15 -16.27 11.25
N TYR A 318 -0.30 -17.54 11.60
CA TYR A 318 -1.59 -18.08 12.05
C TYR A 318 -1.57 -18.62 13.46
N GLY A 319 -0.39 -18.76 14.09
CA GLY A 319 -0.21 -19.42 15.36
C GLY A 319 -0.42 -20.93 15.28
N LEU A 320 -0.46 -21.58 16.44
CA LEU A 320 -0.73 -22.99 16.58
C LEU A 320 -2.21 -23.23 16.89
N ARG A 321 -2.79 -24.28 16.34
CA ARG A 321 -4.12 -24.77 16.71
C ARG A 321 -4.05 -25.59 18.01
N PRO A 322 -5.14 -25.71 18.77
CA PRO A 322 -5.17 -26.56 19.95
C PRO A 322 -4.72 -28.00 19.65
N GLY A 323 -3.71 -28.47 20.37
CA GLY A 323 -3.07 -29.77 20.17
C GLY A 323 -1.91 -29.81 19.16
N GLU A 324 -1.70 -28.75 18.40
CA GLU A 324 -0.61 -28.62 17.42
C GLU A 324 0.71 -28.29 18.15
N GLU A 325 1.82 -28.76 17.59
CA GLU A 325 3.15 -28.56 18.12
C GLU A 325 4.13 -28.09 17.05
N THR A 326 5.14 -27.34 17.46
CA THR A 326 6.25 -26.89 16.62
C THR A 326 7.56 -26.99 17.37
N THR A 327 8.64 -27.19 16.63
CA THR A 327 10.00 -27.21 17.18
C THR A 327 10.75 -25.97 16.71
N ILE A 328 11.31 -25.21 17.66
CA ILE A 328 12.12 -24.03 17.38
C ILE A 328 13.57 -24.33 17.69
N GLN A 329 14.44 -24.27 16.69
CA GLN A 329 15.87 -24.39 16.89
C GLN A 329 16.45 -23.05 17.34
N MET A 330 16.78 -22.91 18.61
CA MET A 330 17.35 -21.69 19.17
C MET A 330 18.82 -21.53 18.78
N GLU A 331 19.59 -22.61 18.92
CA GLU A 331 20.99 -22.73 18.54
C GLU A 331 21.24 -24.17 18.09
N GLU A 332 22.42 -24.46 17.50
CA GLU A 332 22.77 -25.81 17.09
C GLU A 332 22.72 -26.78 18.29
N GLY A 333 21.85 -27.78 18.22
CA GLY A 333 21.65 -28.76 19.28
C GLY A 333 20.76 -28.30 20.45
N ASN A 334 20.14 -27.12 20.37
CA ASN A 334 19.22 -26.59 21.36
C ASN A 334 17.84 -26.34 20.74
N ASP A 335 17.00 -27.37 20.75
CA ASP A 335 15.66 -27.35 20.21
C ASP A 335 14.62 -27.18 21.33
N ILE A 336 13.64 -26.31 21.10
CA ILE A 336 12.50 -26.11 21.99
C ILE A 336 11.26 -26.66 21.32
N LEU A 337 10.64 -27.68 21.92
CA LEU A 337 9.35 -28.20 21.49
C LEU A 337 8.24 -27.42 22.19
N ILE A 338 7.36 -26.82 21.44
CA ILE A 338 6.21 -26.06 21.94
C ILE A 338 4.93 -26.69 21.41
N LYS A 339 4.04 -27.07 22.32
CA LYS A 339 2.70 -27.55 22.00
C LYS A 339 1.67 -26.59 22.56
N PHE A 340 0.76 -26.12 21.70
CA PHE A 340 -0.36 -25.31 22.14
C PHE A 340 -1.50 -26.19 22.62
N ILE A 341 -1.91 -26.03 23.90
CA ILE A 341 -2.95 -26.85 24.50
C ILE A 341 -4.32 -26.23 24.21
N ARG A 342 -4.53 -24.98 24.63
CA ARG A 342 -5.79 -24.24 24.42
C ARG A 342 -5.67 -22.77 24.80
N ALA A 343 -6.64 -21.98 24.35
CA ALA A 343 -6.93 -20.63 24.85
C ALA A 343 -8.21 -20.65 25.70
N SER A 344 -8.24 -19.86 26.78
CA SER A 344 -9.48 -19.61 27.52
C SER A 344 -10.39 -18.66 26.76
N GLU A 345 -11.68 -18.61 27.13
CA GLU A 345 -12.53 -17.47 26.77
C GLU A 345 -11.96 -16.17 27.38
N PRO A 346 -12.21 -15.01 26.76
CA PRO A 346 -11.78 -13.74 27.32
C PRO A 346 -12.51 -13.42 28.62
N ASP A 347 -11.79 -12.86 29.58
CA ASP A 347 -12.39 -12.32 30.82
C ASP A 347 -13.12 -10.99 30.53
N GLU A 348 -13.74 -10.38 31.56
CA GLU A 348 -14.47 -9.11 31.45
C GLU A 348 -13.60 -7.93 30.94
N LYS A 349 -12.27 -8.06 31.02
CA LYS A 349 -11.29 -7.10 30.53
C LYS A 349 -10.70 -7.50 29.19
N GLY A 350 -11.22 -8.54 28.56
CA GLY A 350 -10.73 -9.06 27.29
C GLY A 350 -9.39 -9.79 27.38
N ARG A 351 -9.01 -10.29 28.54
CA ARG A 351 -7.76 -11.05 28.68
C ARG A 351 -8.03 -12.54 28.55
N ARG A 352 -7.18 -13.23 27.77
CA ARG A 352 -7.18 -14.69 27.61
C ARG A 352 -5.98 -15.32 28.29
N ILE A 353 -6.13 -16.55 28.73
CA ILE A 353 -5.03 -17.41 29.20
C ILE A 353 -4.74 -18.41 28.10
N LEU A 354 -3.52 -18.36 27.56
CA LEU A 354 -3.01 -19.32 26.60
C LEU A 354 -2.21 -20.38 27.39
N GLN A 355 -2.48 -21.64 27.13
CA GLN A 355 -1.84 -22.77 27.78
C GLN A 355 -0.96 -23.51 26.78
N PHE A 356 0.30 -23.69 27.17
CA PHE A 356 1.32 -24.35 26.35
C PHE A 356 2.02 -25.46 27.18
N GLU A 357 2.56 -26.43 26.48
CA GLU A 357 3.59 -27.33 26.98
C GLU A 357 4.90 -27.01 26.25
N VAL A 358 5.95 -26.70 27.00
CA VAL A 358 7.27 -26.34 26.48
C VAL A 358 8.28 -27.34 27.00
N ASN A 359 8.85 -28.17 26.12
CA ASN A 359 9.74 -29.28 26.48
C ASN A 359 9.16 -30.19 27.62
N GLY A 360 7.86 -30.48 27.55
CA GLY A 360 7.17 -31.29 28.58
C GLY A 360 6.71 -30.51 29.82
N PHE A 361 7.00 -29.21 29.92
CA PHE A 361 6.60 -28.40 31.06
C PHE A 361 5.42 -27.48 30.70
N TYR A 362 4.40 -27.53 31.55
CA TYR A 362 3.22 -26.68 31.41
C TYR A 362 3.54 -25.18 31.62
N ARG A 363 3.01 -24.32 30.76
CA ARG A 363 3.16 -22.85 30.80
C ARG A 363 1.84 -22.17 30.54
N GLU A 364 1.57 -21.09 31.26
CA GLU A 364 0.45 -20.20 31.03
C GLU A 364 0.94 -18.79 30.68
N ILE A 365 0.35 -18.21 29.66
CA ILE A 365 0.61 -16.83 29.22
C ILE A 365 -0.71 -16.09 29.23
N ARG A 366 -0.77 -14.91 29.86
CA ARG A 366 -1.92 -14.04 29.87
C ARG A 366 -1.72 -12.98 28.78
N MET A 367 -2.67 -12.88 27.86
CA MET A 367 -2.62 -11.94 26.77
C MET A 367 -3.91 -11.14 26.65
N GLN A 368 -3.82 -9.91 26.18
CA GLN A 368 -4.98 -9.12 25.77
C GLN A 368 -5.48 -9.65 24.42
N ASP A 369 -6.79 -9.95 24.34
CA ASP A 369 -7.44 -10.28 23.07
C ASP A 369 -7.67 -8.98 22.28
N LYS A 370 -6.97 -8.82 21.15
CA LYS A 370 -7.09 -7.63 20.31
C LYS A 370 -8.47 -7.51 19.61
N HIS A 371 -9.21 -8.63 19.51
CA HIS A 371 -10.54 -8.67 18.93
C HIS A 371 -11.66 -8.53 19.96
N PHE A 372 -11.29 -8.53 21.27
CA PHE A 372 -12.27 -8.27 22.31
C PHE A 372 -12.58 -6.77 22.33
N GLU A 373 -13.69 -6.42 21.75
CA GLU A 373 -14.26 -5.10 21.95
C GLU A 373 -14.64 -4.99 23.44
N VAL A 374 -13.73 -4.48 24.25
CA VAL A 374 -14.15 -3.82 25.49
C VAL A 374 -15.21 -2.86 25.01
N LYS A 375 -16.43 -2.90 25.59
CA LYS A 375 -17.46 -1.87 25.35
C LYS A 375 -16.78 -0.54 25.64
N ALA A 376 -16.10 -0.03 24.62
CA ALA A 376 -15.25 1.12 24.72
C ALA A 376 -16.13 2.26 25.18
N ASP A 377 -15.67 3.01 26.17
CA ASP A 377 -16.16 4.37 26.39
C ASP A 377 -16.43 4.98 25.03
N ARG A 378 -17.71 5.33 24.80
CA ARG A 378 -18.15 5.90 23.51
C ARG A 378 -17.29 7.14 23.29
N ARG A 379 -16.26 7.02 22.46
CA ARG A 379 -15.48 8.18 22.05
C ARG A 379 -16.44 9.24 21.56
N LEU A 380 -16.18 10.47 21.96
CA LEU A 380 -16.98 11.60 21.52
C LEU A 380 -16.90 11.66 20.00
N LYS A 381 -18.03 11.68 19.35
CA LYS A 381 -18.11 11.94 17.91
C LYS A 381 -18.11 13.43 17.66
N THR A 382 -17.59 13.80 16.53
CA THR A 382 -17.63 15.18 16.05
C THR A 382 -19.06 15.64 15.90
N ASP A 383 -19.40 16.77 16.51
CA ASP A 383 -20.64 17.46 16.18
C ASP A 383 -20.38 18.38 14.97
N HIS A 384 -20.81 17.96 13.80
CA HIS A 384 -20.65 18.74 12.56
C HIS A 384 -21.38 20.09 12.55
N LYS A 385 -22.27 20.32 13.51
CA LYS A 385 -22.93 21.62 13.70
C LYS A 385 -22.09 22.58 14.52
N ASN A 386 -21.07 22.08 15.20
CA ASN A 386 -20.14 22.91 15.97
C ASN A 386 -18.87 23.18 15.15
N PRO A 387 -18.67 24.41 14.64
CA PRO A 387 -17.50 24.75 13.85
C PRO A 387 -16.20 24.63 14.63
N GLY A 388 -16.26 24.59 15.96
CA GLY A 388 -15.11 24.37 16.83
C GLY A 388 -14.72 22.90 17.01
N HIS A 389 -15.45 21.94 16.40
CA HIS A 389 -15.08 20.52 16.46
C HIS A 389 -14.36 20.08 15.20
N LEU A 390 -13.21 19.46 15.37
CA LEU A 390 -12.48 18.81 14.30
C LEU A 390 -12.50 17.30 14.47
N GLY A 391 -13.08 16.60 13.50
CA GLY A 391 -13.17 15.15 13.46
C GLY A 391 -12.17 14.50 12.53
N ALA A 392 -11.96 13.22 12.74
CA ALA A 392 -11.17 12.40 11.84
C ALA A 392 -11.92 12.23 10.50
N SER A 393 -11.35 12.75 9.42
CA SER A 393 -11.88 12.59 8.06
C SER A 393 -11.75 11.16 7.54
N ILE A 394 -10.83 10.38 8.12
CA ILE A 394 -10.52 9.00 7.75
C ILE A 394 -10.27 8.19 9.02
N PRO A 395 -10.62 6.89 9.05
CA PRO A 395 -10.14 6.01 10.10
C PRO A 395 -8.63 5.78 9.90
N GLY A 396 -7.87 5.68 10.98
CA GLY A 396 -6.43 5.46 10.90
C GLY A 396 -5.75 5.64 12.25
N THR A 397 -4.43 5.66 12.26
CA THR A 397 -3.61 5.86 13.45
C THR A 397 -3.05 7.26 13.48
N ILE A 398 -3.10 7.93 14.62
CA ILE A 398 -2.48 9.25 14.84
C ILE A 398 -0.97 9.06 14.92
N CYS A 399 -0.21 9.65 13.99
CA CYS A 399 1.25 9.47 13.92
C CYS A 399 2.03 10.64 14.50
N ASP A 400 1.53 11.86 14.35
CA ASP A 400 2.23 13.07 14.77
C ASP A 400 1.21 14.15 15.20
N ILE A 401 1.35 14.65 16.43
CA ILE A 401 0.54 15.76 16.97
C ILE A 401 1.45 16.95 17.17
N ARG A 402 1.21 18.04 16.41
CA ARG A 402 2.05 19.24 16.32
C ARG A 402 1.56 20.39 17.18
N ILE A 403 0.46 20.23 17.89
CA ILE A 403 -0.20 21.25 18.69
C ILE A 403 -0.34 20.81 20.14
N LYS A 404 -0.55 21.81 21.01
CA LYS A 404 -0.87 21.62 22.42
C LYS A 404 -2.13 22.40 22.77
N GLU A 405 -2.80 22.01 23.85
CA GLU A 405 -3.91 22.78 24.42
C GLU A 405 -3.46 24.18 24.77
N GLY A 406 -4.22 25.17 24.35
CA GLY A 406 -3.91 26.61 24.50
C GLY A 406 -3.16 27.24 23.31
N ASP A 407 -2.71 26.45 22.31
CA ASP A 407 -2.05 27.02 21.14
C ASP A 407 -3.02 27.82 20.26
N ILE A 408 -2.53 28.93 19.69
CA ILE A 408 -3.27 29.72 18.71
C ILE A 408 -3.07 29.09 17.33
N VAL A 409 -4.17 28.68 16.68
CA VAL A 409 -4.17 28.11 15.35
C VAL A 409 -4.85 29.03 14.34
N LYS A 410 -4.37 28.99 13.11
CA LYS A 410 -4.99 29.67 11.96
C LYS A 410 -5.64 28.64 11.06
N LYS A 411 -6.67 29.04 10.31
CA LYS A 411 -7.27 28.20 9.25
C LYS A 411 -6.17 27.63 8.34
N ASN A 412 -6.25 26.35 8.01
CA ASN A 412 -5.27 25.58 7.23
C ASN A 412 -3.91 25.31 7.92
N MET A 413 -3.76 25.62 9.21
CA MET A 413 -2.55 25.25 9.95
C MET A 413 -2.50 23.74 10.18
N PRO A 414 -1.37 23.06 9.90
CA PRO A 414 -1.20 21.63 10.19
C PRO A 414 -1.27 21.35 11.69
N LEU A 415 -2.09 20.40 12.11
CA LEU A 415 -2.33 20.06 13.51
C LEU A 415 -1.77 18.71 13.90
N MET A 416 -2.03 17.70 13.08
CA MET A 416 -1.60 16.32 13.29
C MET A 416 -1.62 15.54 11.99
N THR A 417 -1.00 14.36 12.00
CA THR A 417 -1.01 13.44 10.86
C THR A 417 -1.76 12.17 11.23
N ILE A 418 -2.67 11.72 10.36
CA ILE A 418 -3.33 10.42 10.43
C ILE A 418 -2.72 9.53 9.36
N GLU A 419 -2.24 8.38 9.76
CA GLU A 419 -1.86 7.31 8.85
C GLU A 419 -2.99 6.32 8.69
N ALA A 420 -3.40 6.11 7.46
CA ALA A 420 -4.34 5.08 7.07
C ALA A 420 -3.74 4.33 5.90
N MET A 421 -3.44 3.03 6.06
CA MET A 421 -3.06 2.13 4.99
C MET A 421 -1.85 2.61 4.17
N LYS A 422 -0.80 3.03 4.85
CA LYS A 422 0.41 3.61 4.24
C LYS A 422 0.18 4.93 3.50
N MET A 423 -0.98 5.56 3.68
CA MET A 423 -1.24 6.95 3.31
C MET A 423 -1.14 7.82 4.56
N GLU A 424 -0.30 8.81 4.53
CA GLU A 424 -0.27 9.87 5.52
C GLU A 424 -1.14 11.03 5.05
N THR A 425 -1.99 11.52 5.92
CA THR A 425 -2.85 12.67 5.66
C THR A 425 -2.69 13.66 6.80
N THR A 426 -2.16 14.82 6.47
CA THR A 426 -2.01 15.90 7.43
C THR A 426 -3.36 16.58 7.67
N VAL A 427 -3.88 16.47 8.87
CA VAL A 427 -5.11 17.13 9.31
C VAL A 427 -4.80 18.58 9.62
N THR A 428 -5.53 19.50 8.99
CA THR A 428 -5.38 20.95 9.19
C THR A 428 -6.58 21.55 9.90
N SER A 429 -6.40 22.69 10.55
CA SER A 429 -7.50 23.40 11.18
C SER A 429 -8.49 23.95 10.16
N ALA A 430 -9.77 23.70 10.36
CA ALA A 430 -10.85 24.28 9.56
C ALA A 430 -11.14 25.76 9.91
N VAL A 431 -10.72 26.19 11.09
CA VAL A 431 -11.04 27.50 11.68
C VAL A 431 -9.79 28.16 12.27
N SER A 432 -9.86 29.48 12.47
CA SER A 432 -8.88 30.19 13.30
C SER A 432 -9.41 30.30 14.72
N GLY A 433 -8.55 30.04 15.72
CA GLY A 433 -8.97 30.05 17.11
C GLY A 433 -7.88 29.59 18.08
N VAL A 434 -8.28 29.17 19.27
CA VAL A 434 -7.40 28.59 20.27
C VAL A 434 -7.77 27.13 20.49
N VAL A 435 -6.77 26.24 20.57
CA VAL A 435 -6.97 24.82 20.90
C VAL A 435 -7.52 24.72 22.31
N ASP A 436 -8.77 24.27 22.44
CA ASP A 436 -9.42 24.06 23.73
C ASP A 436 -8.97 22.73 24.33
N LYS A 437 -9.16 21.63 23.58
CA LYS A 437 -8.79 20.29 24.05
C LYS A 437 -8.41 19.35 22.91
N ILE A 438 -7.43 18.48 23.18
CA ILE A 438 -6.98 17.40 22.30
C ILE A 438 -7.49 16.07 22.88
N TYR A 439 -8.26 15.30 22.08
CA TYR A 439 -8.92 14.06 22.50
C TYR A 439 -8.19 12.79 22.11
N VAL A 440 -7.04 12.92 21.44
CA VAL A 440 -6.27 11.80 20.88
C VAL A 440 -4.79 11.87 21.27
N ARG A 441 -4.09 10.76 21.15
CA ARG A 441 -2.65 10.63 21.42
C ARG A 441 -1.94 9.99 20.23
N ASN A 442 -0.61 10.20 20.13
CA ASN A 442 0.22 9.51 19.15
C ASN A 442 0.12 7.99 19.35
N GLY A 443 0.01 7.26 18.23
CA GLY A 443 -0.18 5.81 18.21
C GLY A 443 -1.62 5.36 18.45
N GLU A 444 -2.58 6.27 18.60
CA GLU A 444 -3.98 5.94 18.88
C GLU A 444 -4.77 5.75 17.59
N GLU A 445 -5.50 4.62 17.49
CA GLU A 445 -6.42 4.37 16.38
C GLU A 445 -7.72 5.19 16.55
N VAL A 446 -8.14 5.84 15.49
CA VAL A 446 -9.38 6.62 15.42
C VAL A 446 -10.28 6.12 14.31
N ASN A 447 -11.57 6.10 14.57
CA ASN A 447 -12.58 5.85 13.54
C ASN A 447 -12.95 7.15 12.84
N GLN A 448 -13.56 7.07 11.67
CA GLN A 448 -14.14 8.22 10.99
C GLN A 448 -15.12 8.94 11.94
N ASP A 449 -15.11 10.27 11.89
CA ASP A 449 -15.90 11.16 12.75
C ASP A 449 -15.56 11.13 14.25
N ALA A 450 -14.47 10.46 14.66
CA ALA A 450 -13.97 10.59 16.02
C ALA A 450 -13.50 12.03 16.26
N LEU A 451 -13.91 12.63 17.38
CA LEU A 451 -13.51 13.99 17.76
C LEU A 451 -12.01 14.00 18.08
N LEU A 452 -11.23 14.76 17.32
CA LEU A 452 -9.78 14.89 17.47
C LEU A 452 -9.41 16.08 18.35
N VAL A 453 -9.95 17.25 18.04
CA VAL A 453 -9.64 18.52 18.69
C VAL A 453 -10.90 19.37 18.81
N SER A 454 -11.04 20.09 19.93
CA SER A 454 -11.99 21.20 20.05
C SER A 454 -11.25 22.55 20.06
N PHE A 455 -11.89 23.57 19.44
CA PHE A 455 -11.38 24.92 19.35
C PHE A 455 -12.36 25.93 19.96
N ILE A 456 -11.82 26.97 20.58
CA ILE A 456 -12.53 28.21 20.86
C ILE A 456 -12.35 29.08 19.61
N VAL A 457 -13.41 29.16 18.81
CA VAL A 457 -13.41 29.82 17.48
C VAL A 457 -13.54 31.32 17.62
N ASN A 458 -12.82 32.11 16.80
CA ASN A 458 -13.01 33.53 16.70
C ASN A 458 -14.30 33.86 15.95
N GLU A 459 -15.06 34.84 16.42
CA GLU A 459 -16.39 35.19 15.88
C GLU A 459 -16.40 35.59 14.38
N GLU A 460 -15.26 35.93 13.80
CA GLU A 460 -15.10 36.30 12.40
C GLU A 460 -15.07 35.12 11.41
N ASP A 461 -14.91 33.87 11.89
CA ASP A 461 -14.76 32.65 11.07
C ASP A 461 -16.02 31.74 11.10
N LEU A 462 -17.15 32.23 11.62
CA LEU A 462 -18.40 31.47 11.63
C LEU A 462 -19.05 31.45 10.22
N PRO A 463 -19.31 30.28 9.63
CA PRO A 463 -19.96 30.20 8.32
C PRO A 463 -21.41 30.67 8.41
N GLU A 464 -21.86 31.49 7.43
CA GLU A 464 -23.27 31.78 7.21
C GLU A 464 -24.04 30.49 6.91
N GLU A 465 -25.16 30.26 7.60
CA GLU A 465 -26.00 29.06 7.42
C GLU A 465 -26.57 28.99 6.01
N THR A 466 -25.98 28.15 5.16
CA THR A 466 -26.60 27.69 3.92
C THR A 466 -26.87 26.19 4.01
N HIS A 467 -28.12 25.81 4.21
CA HIS A 467 -28.57 24.43 4.18
C HIS A 467 -28.83 23.96 2.73
N PRO A 468 -28.10 23.00 2.18
CA PRO A 468 -28.61 22.18 1.09
C PRO A 468 -29.46 21.03 1.66
N LYS A 469 -30.73 20.97 1.28
CA LYS A 469 -31.60 19.81 1.54
C LYS A 469 -31.09 18.64 0.72
N LEU A 470 -30.63 17.57 1.36
CA LEU A 470 -30.44 16.27 0.74
C LEU A 470 -31.81 15.66 0.37
N PRO A 471 -31.97 15.04 -0.81
CA PRO A 471 -33.17 14.29 -1.13
C PRO A 471 -33.26 13.04 -0.24
N GLU A 472 -34.39 12.85 0.41
CA GLU A 472 -34.73 11.62 1.12
C GLU A 472 -34.76 10.45 0.12
N MET A 473 -33.92 9.46 0.34
CA MET A 473 -33.94 8.21 -0.41
C MET A 473 -34.99 7.28 0.21
N ASP A 474 -36.04 7.01 -0.53
CA ASP A 474 -37.10 6.09 -0.12
C ASP A 474 -36.59 4.63 -0.17
N LEU A 475 -36.24 4.08 0.97
CA LEU A 475 -35.75 2.71 1.14
C LEU A 475 -36.90 1.67 1.25
N SER A 476 -38.15 2.07 1.06
CA SER A 476 -39.32 1.19 1.23
C SER A 476 -39.53 0.17 0.09
N ARG A 477 -38.63 0.08 -0.88
CA ARG A 477 -38.72 -0.80 -2.06
C ARG A 477 -37.67 -1.93 -2.13
N LEU A 478 -37.01 -2.25 -1.04
CA LEU A 478 -36.19 -3.45 -0.97
C LEU A 478 -37.05 -4.56 -0.32
N ASP A 479 -37.65 -5.37 -1.18
CA ASP A 479 -38.33 -6.60 -0.74
C ASP A 479 -37.29 -7.58 -0.15
N GLU A 480 -37.52 -8.01 1.09
CA GLU A 480 -36.66 -8.92 1.87
C GLU A 480 -36.60 -10.37 1.31
N ASP A 481 -37.22 -10.66 0.15
CA ASP A 481 -37.45 -12.05 -0.31
C ASP A 481 -36.47 -12.59 -1.38
N GLU A 482 -35.43 -11.85 -1.80
CA GLU A 482 -34.51 -12.32 -2.90
C GLU A 482 -33.15 -12.82 -2.48
N PHE A 483 -32.80 -12.91 -1.21
CA PHE A 483 -31.51 -13.52 -0.79
C PHE A 483 -31.70 -14.84 -0.04
N LYS A 484 -32.07 -15.90 -0.75
CA LYS A 484 -31.84 -17.27 -0.25
C LYS A 484 -30.37 -17.63 -0.42
N VAL A 485 -29.64 -17.58 0.69
CA VAL A 485 -28.31 -18.21 0.80
C VAL A 485 -28.49 -19.72 0.70
N VAL A 486 -28.06 -20.31 -0.38
CA VAL A 486 -27.93 -21.76 -0.49
C VAL A 486 -26.66 -22.16 0.26
N SER A 487 -26.80 -22.71 1.45
CA SER A 487 -25.71 -23.39 2.15
C SER A 487 -25.45 -24.72 1.45
N ILE A 488 -24.26 -24.88 0.86
CA ILE A 488 -23.76 -26.18 0.42
C ILE A 488 -23.03 -26.77 1.63
N GLU A 489 -23.71 -27.70 2.32
CA GLU A 489 -23.07 -28.67 3.20
C GLU A 489 -22.50 -29.81 2.34
N SER A 490 -21.15 -29.97 2.35
CA SER A 490 -20.42 -31.24 2.37
C SER A 490 -18.92 -30.99 2.40
#